data_1aec8c91957e8ab906a428a8c441fb57
#
_entry.id   1aec8c91957e8ab906a428a8c441fb57
#
_cell.length_a   1.000
_cell.length_b   1.000
_cell.length_c   1.000
_cell.angle_alpha   90.00
_cell.angle_beta   90.00
_cell.angle_gamma   90.00
#
_symmetry.space_group_name_H-M   'P 1'
#
loop_
_entity.id
_entity.type
_entity.pdbx_description
1 polymer ?
#
loop_
_entity_poly.entity_id
_entity_poly.type
_entity_poly.pdbx_seq_one_letter_code
_entity_poly.pdbx_strand_id
1 'polypeptide(L)'
;MRGSALHSLGLSAAFALVLPLAGCVDAPITADQMQADGTLRGGYAGGVQHAALSAEPGQVAQAVRVSAVLASQSEGPLEDRAEFTADVGTVYLHVRADGLLASRRVVYRWKHDDFVVEVPGTLLASDALALGTSFDIAPEQAGHWEVDVLADTAGQPPGTERQVLFHREFVVTATAL
;
A
#
# COMPACT_ATOMS: atom_id res chain seq x y z
N MET A 1 18.48 -2.16 84.47
CA MET A 1 17.31 -2.97 84.20
C MET A 1 17.09 -2.96 82.67
N ARG A 2 16.95 -4.11 82.11
CA ARG A 2 17.02 -4.46 80.68
C ARG A 2 15.73 -3.99 79.95
N GLY A 3 15.88 -3.41 78.75
CA GLY A 3 14.78 -3.11 77.82
C GLY A 3 15.20 -3.44 76.41
N SER A 4 14.61 -4.50 75.88
CA SER A 4 14.90 -5.10 74.58
C SER A 4 14.33 -4.27 73.46
N ALA A 5 15.12 -3.98 72.43
CA ALA A 5 14.68 -3.41 71.15
C ALA A 5 14.27 -4.49 70.18
N LEU A 6 13.02 -4.42 69.70
CA LEU A 6 12.51 -5.25 68.60
C LEU A 6 12.75 -4.56 67.28
N HIS A 7 13.56 -5.17 66.42
CA HIS A 7 13.78 -4.75 65.04
C HIS A 7 12.71 -5.35 64.17
N SER A 8 11.88 -4.51 63.59
CA SER A 8 10.90 -4.86 62.53
C SER A 8 11.60 -4.79 61.19
N LEU A 9 11.84 -5.96 60.56
CA LEU A 9 12.28 -6.06 59.18
C LEU A 9 11.07 -5.87 58.25
N GLY A 10 11.03 -4.72 57.59
CA GLY A 10 10.09 -4.48 56.51
C GLY A 10 10.57 -5.12 55.20
N LEU A 11 9.89 -6.14 54.78
CA LEU A 11 10.11 -6.84 53.50
C LEU A 11 9.42 -6.02 52.38
N SER A 12 10.16 -5.19 51.65
CA SER A 12 9.69 -4.47 50.48
C SER A 12 9.67 -5.43 49.29
N ALA A 13 8.47 -5.90 48.91
CA ALA A 13 8.26 -6.64 47.67
C ALA A 13 8.25 -5.63 46.49
N ALA A 14 9.33 -5.63 45.74
CA ALA A 14 9.40 -4.93 44.45
C ALA A 14 8.58 -5.71 43.40
N PHE A 15 7.41 -5.21 43.09
CA PHE A 15 6.61 -5.71 41.95
C PHE A 15 7.25 -5.18 40.67
N ALA A 16 7.99 -6.02 39.97
CA ALA A 16 8.46 -5.73 38.61
C ALA A 16 7.27 -5.84 37.66
N LEU A 17 6.78 -4.68 37.21
CA LEU A 17 5.76 -4.59 36.17
C LEU A 17 6.41 -4.95 34.82
N VAL A 18 6.30 -6.19 34.40
CA VAL A 18 6.69 -6.61 33.05
C VAL A 18 5.57 -6.15 32.11
N LEU A 19 5.79 -5.01 31.46
CA LEU A 19 4.97 -4.58 30.31
C LEU A 19 5.24 -5.55 29.16
N PRO A 20 4.23 -6.27 28.63
CA PRO A 20 4.40 -6.97 27.36
C PRO A 20 4.59 -5.89 26.28
N LEU A 21 5.77 -5.86 25.67
CA LEU A 21 5.99 -5.23 24.38
C LEU A 21 5.13 -6.01 23.38
N ALA A 22 3.90 -5.55 23.16
CA ALA A 22 3.11 -5.97 22.01
C ALA A 22 3.83 -5.43 20.75
N GLY A 23 4.88 -6.15 20.33
CA GLY A 23 5.40 -5.99 18.98
C GLY A 23 4.25 -6.27 18.04
N CYS A 24 3.95 -5.37 17.12
CA CYS A 24 3.12 -5.68 15.98
C CYS A 24 3.82 -6.81 15.22
N VAL A 25 3.49 -8.04 15.55
CA VAL A 25 3.81 -9.18 14.71
C VAL A 25 2.79 -9.08 13.58
N ASP A 26 3.24 -8.67 12.39
CA ASP A 26 2.43 -8.81 11.19
C ASP A 26 1.92 -10.25 11.17
N ALA A 27 0.60 -10.42 11.22
CA ALA A 27 0.02 -11.75 11.20
C ALA A 27 0.51 -12.47 9.94
N PRO A 28 0.99 -13.71 10.04
CA PRO A 28 1.49 -14.43 8.88
C PRO A 28 0.37 -14.53 7.85
N ILE A 29 0.71 -14.24 6.59
CA ILE A 29 -0.21 -14.37 5.46
C ILE A 29 -0.62 -15.84 5.36
N THR A 30 -1.92 -16.11 5.45
CA THR A 30 -2.48 -17.46 5.38
C THR A 30 -2.84 -17.86 3.95
N ALA A 31 -2.90 -19.15 3.66
CA ALA A 31 -3.14 -19.65 2.30
C ALA A 31 -4.50 -19.21 1.72
N ASP A 32 -5.51 -18.94 2.56
CA ASP A 32 -6.82 -18.42 2.18
C ASP A 32 -6.78 -16.94 1.76
N GLN A 33 -5.72 -16.22 2.13
CA GLN A 33 -5.47 -14.84 1.72
C GLN A 33 -4.71 -14.74 0.39
N MET A 34 -4.26 -15.88 -0.16
CA MET A 34 -3.53 -15.93 -1.42
C MET A 34 -4.41 -16.45 -2.55
N GLN A 35 -4.23 -15.91 -3.74
CA GLN A 35 -4.75 -16.46 -4.98
C GLN A 35 -3.84 -17.60 -5.49
N ALA A 36 -4.33 -18.40 -6.43
CA ALA A 36 -3.57 -19.52 -7.01
C ALA A 36 -2.30 -19.06 -7.74
N ASP A 37 -2.23 -17.81 -8.17
CA ASP A 37 -1.08 -17.17 -8.82
C ASP A 37 -0.05 -16.59 -7.84
N GLY A 38 -0.27 -16.74 -6.51
CA GLY A 38 0.60 -16.23 -5.47
C GLY A 38 0.36 -14.75 -5.10
N THR A 39 -0.66 -14.12 -5.65
CA THR A 39 -1.08 -12.76 -5.25
C THR A 39 -2.03 -12.79 -4.06
N LEU A 40 -2.07 -11.70 -3.27
CA LEU A 40 -3.04 -11.58 -2.18
C LEU A 40 -4.45 -11.36 -2.76
N ARG A 41 -5.44 -12.06 -2.21
CA ARG A 41 -6.85 -11.84 -2.58
C ARG A 41 -7.22 -10.42 -2.20
N GLY A 42 -7.81 -9.68 -3.16
CA GLY A 42 -8.30 -8.32 -2.95
C GLY A 42 -9.28 -8.25 -1.79
N GLY A 43 -9.06 -7.32 -0.88
CA GLY A 43 -9.85 -7.13 0.34
C GLY A 43 -9.05 -6.43 1.44
N TYR A 44 -7.75 -6.35 1.31
CA TYR A 44 -6.93 -5.50 2.17
C TYR A 44 -6.85 -4.10 1.54
N ALA A 45 -7.66 -3.19 2.03
CA ALA A 45 -7.43 -1.77 1.83
C ALA A 45 -5.97 -1.47 2.23
N GLY A 46 -5.16 -0.89 1.33
CA GLY A 46 -3.76 -0.60 1.59
C GLY A 46 -2.79 -1.77 1.47
N GLY A 47 -3.12 -2.82 0.70
CA GLY A 47 -2.26 -4.00 0.52
C GLY A 47 -0.84 -3.66 0.07
N VAL A 48 0.12 -4.35 0.67
CA VAL A 48 1.51 -4.35 0.22
C VAL A 48 1.67 -5.46 -0.81
N GLN A 49 2.12 -5.13 -2.01
CA GLN A 49 2.38 -6.12 -3.06
C GLN A 49 3.88 -6.26 -3.30
N HIS A 50 4.32 -7.51 -3.44
CA HIS A 50 5.70 -7.82 -3.76
C HIS A 50 5.83 -8.01 -5.26
N ALA A 51 6.65 -7.21 -5.90
CA ALA A 51 6.97 -7.31 -7.31
C ALA A 51 8.47 -7.55 -7.50
N ALA A 52 8.82 -8.43 -8.45
CA ALA A 52 10.18 -8.55 -8.92
C ALA A 52 10.31 -7.69 -10.17
N LEU A 53 10.88 -6.49 -10.06
CA LEU A 53 11.18 -5.67 -11.22
C LEU A 53 12.19 -6.38 -12.10
N SER A 54 11.80 -6.65 -13.35
CA SER A 54 12.71 -7.17 -14.36
C SER A 54 13.90 -6.23 -14.51
N ALA A 55 15.09 -6.80 -14.67
CA ALA A 55 16.28 -6.02 -14.92
C ALA A 55 16.14 -5.27 -16.26
N GLU A 56 16.43 -3.97 -16.26
CA GLU A 56 16.78 -3.30 -17.51
C GLU A 56 18.10 -3.89 -18.04
N PRO A 57 18.39 -3.77 -19.34
CA PRO A 57 19.66 -4.25 -19.88
C PRO A 57 20.86 -3.74 -19.05
N GLY A 58 21.61 -4.65 -18.45
CA GLY A 58 22.74 -4.35 -17.58
C GLY A 58 22.42 -4.12 -16.10
N GLN A 59 21.18 -4.29 -15.67
CA GLN A 59 20.78 -4.20 -14.26
C GLN A 59 20.37 -5.56 -13.69
N VAL A 60 20.52 -5.71 -12.38
CA VAL A 60 20.05 -6.90 -11.65
C VAL A 60 18.56 -6.77 -11.35
N ALA A 61 17.81 -7.87 -11.48
CA ALA A 61 16.41 -7.91 -11.05
C ALA A 61 16.31 -7.52 -9.56
N GLN A 62 15.36 -6.65 -9.25
CA GLN A 62 15.16 -6.14 -7.88
C GLN A 62 13.84 -6.64 -7.33
N ALA A 63 13.86 -7.19 -6.13
CA ALA A 63 12.64 -7.40 -5.36
C ALA A 63 12.18 -6.05 -4.79
N VAL A 64 10.99 -5.63 -5.15
CA VAL A 64 10.39 -4.36 -4.72
C VAL A 64 9.09 -4.65 -4.00
N ARG A 65 8.88 -3.96 -2.90
CA ARG A 65 7.61 -3.97 -2.21
C ARG A 65 6.87 -2.66 -2.49
N VAL A 66 5.75 -2.76 -3.19
CA VAL A 66 4.93 -1.61 -3.55
C VAL A 66 3.72 -1.56 -2.64
N SER A 67 3.52 -0.43 -1.98
CA SER A 67 2.32 -0.12 -1.21
C SER A 67 1.68 1.15 -1.75
N ALA A 68 0.36 1.20 -1.73
CA ALA A 68 -0.35 2.38 -2.19
C ALA A 68 -1.57 2.68 -1.33
N VAL A 69 -1.94 3.94 -1.33
CA VAL A 69 -3.11 4.51 -0.65
C VAL A 69 -3.97 5.22 -1.70
N LEU A 70 -5.26 4.89 -1.74
CA LEU A 70 -6.27 5.66 -2.46
C LEU A 70 -6.91 6.65 -1.51
N ALA A 71 -6.88 7.93 -1.87
CA ALA A 71 -7.41 9.00 -1.04
C ALA A 71 -8.20 10.03 -1.86
N SER A 72 -9.07 10.79 -1.18
CA SER A 72 -9.76 11.95 -1.75
C SER A 72 -8.94 13.24 -1.67
N GLN A 73 -7.69 13.16 -1.23
CA GLN A 73 -6.81 14.31 -0.97
C GLN A 73 -5.45 14.09 -1.60
N SER A 74 -4.89 15.16 -2.18
CA SER A 74 -3.56 15.16 -2.77
C SER A 74 -2.43 15.28 -1.72
N GLU A 75 -2.73 15.83 -0.55
CA GLU A 75 -1.77 16.13 0.51
C GLU A 75 -2.41 16.02 1.89
N GLY A 76 -1.59 15.99 2.94
CA GLY A 76 -2.03 15.98 4.34
C GLY A 76 -2.19 14.57 4.89
N PRO A 77 -3.00 14.39 5.93
CA PRO A 77 -3.29 13.08 6.48
C PRO A 77 -4.08 12.25 5.46
N LEU A 78 -3.45 11.23 4.90
CA LEU A 78 -4.05 10.36 3.90
C LEU A 78 -4.85 9.26 4.59
N GLU A 79 -6.12 9.16 4.26
CA GLU A 79 -6.98 8.06 4.66
C GLU A 79 -7.17 7.12 3.47
N ASP A 80 -6.74 5.87 3.65
CA ASP A 80 -6.87 4.86 2.62
C ASP A 80 -8.31 4.38 2.50
N ARG A 81 -8.87 4.44 1.28
CA ARG A 81 -10.26 4.09 1.00
C ARG A 81 -10.37 3.11 -0.15
N ALA A 82 -11.29 2.16 -0.01
CA ALA A 82 -11.74 1.27 -1.07
C ALA A 82 -13.11 1.68 -1.63
N GLU A 83 -13.75 2.69 -1.02
CA GLU A 83 -15.06 3.19 -1.45
C GLU A 83 -15.06 4.71 -1.48
N PHE A 84 -15.64 5.26 -2.53
CA PHE A 84 -15.84 6.70 -2.73
C PHE A 84 -17.30 6.94 -3.16
N THR A 85 -17.78 8.15 -2.97
CA THR A 85 -19.06 8.60 -3.56
C THR A 85 -18.77 9.35 -4.86
N ALA A 86 -19.71 9.37 -5.79
CA ALA A 86 -19.53 9.97 -7.12
C ALA A 86 -19.30 11.50 -7.09
N ASP A 87 -19.50 12.13 -5.95
CA ASP A 87 -19.19 13.54 -5.70
C ASP A 87 -17.76 13.78 -5.16
N VAL A 88 -16.94 12.73 -5.08
CA VAL A 88 -15.54 12.85 -4.64
C VAL A 88 -14.73 13.81 -5.52
N GLY A 89 -15.11 13.95 -6.77
CA GLY A 89 -14.39 14.72 -7.80
C GLY A 89 -13.11 13.99 -8.22
N THR A 90 -12.05 14.09 -7.46
CA THR A 90 -10.75 13.48 -7.81
C THR A 90 -10.35 12.40 -6.81
N VAL A 91 -9.92 11.26 -7.31
CA VAL A 91 -9.27 10.19 -6.54
C VAL A 91 -7.77 10.23 -6.78
N TYR A 92 -6.99 10.18 -5.72
CA TYR A 92 -5.54 10.26 -5.73
C TYR A 92 -4.93 8.92 -5.34
N LEU A 93 -3.95 8.45 -6.11
CA LEU A 93 -3.14 7.27 -5.79
C LEU A 93 -1.77 7.74 -5.28
N HIS A 94 -1.50 7.50 -4.02
CA HIS A 94 -0.19 7.69 -3.41
C HIS A 94 0.54 6.36 -3.37
N VAL A 95 1.80 6.33 -3.79
CA VAL A 95 2.58 5.11 -3.94
C VAL A 95 3.89 5.23 -3.20
N ARG A 96 4.31 4.15 -2.58
CA ARG A 96 5.62 3.97 -1.98
C ARG A 96 6.24 2.67 -2.51
N ALA A 97 7.53 2.68 -2.76
CA ALA A 97 8.26 1.52 -3.24
C ALA A 97 9.53 1.28 -2.42
N ASP A 98 9.47 0.31 -1.52
CA ASP A 98 10.62 -0.11 -0.74
C ASP A 98 11.50 -1.07 -1.56
N GLY A 99 12.82 -0.90 -1.47
CA GLY A 99 13.79 -1.74 -2.15
C GLY A 99 14.24 -1.23 -3.52
N LEU A 100 13.72 -0.09 -4.00
CA LEU A 100 14.24 0.57 -5.20
C LEU A 100 15.59 1.23 -4.93
N LEU A 101 16.60 0.88 -5.73
CA LEU A 101 17.92 1.53 -5.70
C LEU A 101 17.94 2.87 -6.47
N ALA A 102 17.06 3.00 -7.47
CA ALA A 102 16.86 4.21 -8.25
C ALA A 102 15.41 4.32 -8.69
N SER A 103 14.93 5.55 -8.88
CA SER A 103 13.57 5.79 -9.38
C SER A 103 13.35 5.14 -10.74
N ARG A 104 12.15 4.62 -10.99
CA ARG A 104 11.77 3.87 -12.18
C ARG A 104 10.59 4.49 -12.88
N ARG A 105 10.60 4.50 -14.21
CA ARG A 105 9.43 4.85 -14.99
C ARG A 105 8.38 3.75 -14.88
N VAL A 106 7.15 4.17 -14.73
CA VAL A 106 5.96 3.32 -14.64
C VAL A 106 4.84 3.90 -15.46
N VAL A 107 3.80 3.12 -15.64
CA VAL A 107 2.53 3.58 -16.21
C VAL A 107 1.45 3.28 -15.19
N TYR A 108 0.68 4.29 -14.82
CA TYR A 108 -0.53 4.14 -14.02
C TYR A 108 -1.69 3.91 -14.96
N ARG A 109 -2.46 2.85 -14.76
CA ARG A 109 -3.58 2.49 -15.60
C ARG A 109 -4.86 2.45 -14.76
N TRP A 110 -5.79 3.35 -15.08
CA TRP A 110 -7.12 3.41 -14.50
C TRP A 110 -8.09 2.70 -15.43
N LYS A 111 -8.98 1.88 -14.86
CA LYS A 111 -9.98 1.14 -15.59
C LYS A 111 -11.35 1.28 -14.93
N HIS A 112 -12.37 1.43 -15.75
CA HIS A 112 -13.77 1.43 -15.35
C HIS A 112 -14.59 0.91 -16.55
N ASP A 113 -15.25 -0.23 -16.41
CA ASP A 113 -15.90 -0.93 -17.52
C ASP A 113 -14.96 -1.09 -18.74
N ASP A 114 -15.37 -0.61 -19.91
CA ASP A 114 -14.57 -0.62 -21.14
C ASP A 114 -13.59 0.57 -21.24
N PHE A 115 -13.61 1.47 -20.27
CA PHE A 115 -12.78 2.66 -20.26
C PHE A 115 -11.41 2.37 -19.63
N VAL A 116 -10.33 2.71 -20.34
CA VAL A 116 -8.96 2.54 -19.87
C VAL A 116 -8.17 3.81 -20.15
N VAL A 117 -7.54 4.35 -19.12
CA VAL A 117 -6.59 5.49 -19.24
C VAL A 117 -5.26 5.11 -18.67
N GLU A 118 -4.20 5.38 -19.44
CA GLU A 118 -2.83 5.19 -19.04
C GLU A 118 -2.12 6.53 -18.87
N VAL A 119 -1.49 6.74 -17.74
CA VAL A 119 -0.74 7.94 -17.38
C VAL A 119 0.71 7.57 -17.08
N PRO A 120 1.69 8.07 -17.85
CA PRO A 120 3.09 7.83 -17.54
C PRO A 120 3.46 8.51 -16.22
N GLY A 121 4.33 7.86 -15.44
CA GLY A 121 4.79 8.38 -14.17
C GLY A 121 6.11 7.82 -13.72
N THR A 122 6.46 8.09 -12.48
CA THR A 122 7.71 7.65 -11.88
C THR A 122 7.45 7.07 -10.49
N LEU A 123 7.95 5.87 -10.27
CA LEU A 123 8.03 5.26 -8.96
C LEU A 123 9.32 5.73 -8.30
N LEU A 124 9.21 6.49 -7.23
CA LEU A 124 10.37 7.10 -6.58
C LEU A 124 11.11 6.07 -5.70
N ALA A 125 12.43 6.13 -5.72
CA ALA A 125 13.27 5.41 -4.77
C ALA A 125 13.24 6.16 -3.42
N SER A 126 12.15 6.02 -2.69
CA SER A 126 11.89 6.70 -1.42
C SER A 126 11.06 5.79 -0.52
N ASP A 127 11.29 5.88 0.78
CA ASP A 127 10.51 5.21 1.81
C ASP A 127 9.24 5.99 2.23
N ALA A 128 8.99 7.14 1.62
CA ALA A 128 7.80 7.94 1.83
C ALA A 128 6.72 7.65 0.76
N LEU A 129 5.46 7.75 1.16
CA LEU A 129 4.34 7.82 0.21
C LEU A 129 4.46 9.11 -0.61
N ALA A 130 4.38 8.97 -1.91
CA ALA A 130 4.38 10.10 -2.84
C ALA A 130 3.16 10.01 -3.76
N LEU A 131 2.62 11.16 -4.17
CA LEU A 131 1.56 11.20 -5.16
C LEU A 131 2.09 10.61 -6.48
N GLY A 132 1.50 9.49 -6.89
CA GLY A 132 1.81 8.80 -8.14
C GLY A 132 0.98 9.36 -9.29
N THR A 133 -0.34 9.39 -9.11
CA THR A 133 -1.30 9.83 -10.13
C THR A 133 -2.63 10.22 -9.48
N SER A 134 -3.50 10.86 -10.26
CA SER A 134 -4.89 11.11 -9.87
C SER A 134 -5.82 10.90 -11.06
N PHE A 135 -7.11 10.73 -10.76
CA PHE A 135 -8.14 10.62 -11.78
C PHE A 135 -9.41 11.37 -11.33
N ASP A 136 -9.96 12.17 -12.25
CA ASP A 136 -11.22 12.88 -12.01
C ASP A 136 -12.39 11.93 -12.30
N ILE A 137 -13.18 11.65 -11.28
CA ILE A 137 -14.37 10.81 -11.36
C ILE A 137 -15.57 11.68 -11.66
N ALA A 138 -16.20 11.44 -12.79
CA ALA A 138 -17.46 12.09 -13.13
C ALA A 138 -18.65 11.37 -12.44
N PRO A 139 -19.73 12.07 -12.09
CA PRO A 139 -20.88 11.48 -11.38
C PRO A 139 -21.50 10.25 -12.06
N GLU A 140 -21.46 10.20 -13.40
CA GLU A 140 -21.94 9.08 -14.22
C GLU A 140 -21.00 7.86 -14.22
N GLN A 141 -19.81 7.99 -13.66
CA GLN A 141 -18.79 6.93 -13.59
C GLN A 141 -18.85 6.15 -12.27
N ALA A 142 -20.02 6.11 -11.63
CA ALA A 142 -20.24 5.21 -10.50
C ALA A 142 -20.11 3.75 -10.96
N GLY A 143 -19.47 2.91 -10.14
CA GLY A 143 -19.24 1.52 -10.48
C GLY A 143 -17.95 0.97 -9.89
N HIS A 144 -17.48 -0.10 -10.49
CA HIS A 144 -16.25 -0.78 -10.11
C HIS A 144 -15.05 -0.19 -10.87
N TRP A 145 -14.02 0.13 -10.16
CA TRP A 145 -12.79 0.70 -10.69
C TRP A 145 -11.57 -0.13 -10.32
N GLU A 146 -10.61 -0.11 -11.20
CA GLU A 146 -9.29 -0.69 -10.97
C GLU A 146 -8.19 0.34 -11.23
N VAL A 147 -7.12 0.27 -10.47
CA VAL A 147 -5.89 1.01 -10.74
C VAL A 147 -4.68 0.09 -10.66
N ASP A 148 -3.87 0.10 -11.71
CA ASP A 148 -2.62 -0.66 -11.80
C ASP A 148 -1.41 0.29 -11.83
N VAL A 149 -0.33 -0.15 -11.21
CA VAL A 149 1.02 0.38 -11.44
C VAL A 149 1.77 -0.62 -12.29
N LEU A 150 2.13 -0.26 -13.50
CA LEU A 150 2.77 -1.13 -14.47
C LEU A 150 4.23 -0.72 -14.67
N ALA A 151 5.12 -1.69 -14.80
CA ALA A 151 6.48 -1.40 -15.25
C ALA A 151 6.46 -0.81 -16.65
N ASP A 152 7.21 0.28 -16.89
CA ASP A 152 7.38 0.82 -18.23
C ASP A 152 8.26 -0.15 -19.06
N THR A 153 7.82 -0.43 -20.28
CA THR A 153 8.54 -1.30 -21.24
C THR A 153 9.31 -0.49 -22.30
N ALA A 154 9.48 0.82 -22.10
CA ALA A 154 10.26 1.64 -23.00
C ALA A 154 11.68 1.09 -23.13
N GLY A 155 12.11 0.85 -24.38
CA GLY A 155 13.40 0.22 -24.69
C GLY A 155 13.38 -1.32 -24.74
N GLN A 156 12.24 -1.95 -24.46
CA GLN A 156 12.05 -3.39 -24.65
C GLN A 156 11.49 -3.69 -26.07
N PRO A 157 11.56 -4.94 -26.54
CA PRO A 157 10.99 -5.33 -27.82
C PRO A 157 9.49 -4.99 -27.89
N PRO A 158 8.99 -4.62 -29.09
CA PRO A 158 7.56 -4.41 -29.28
C PRO A 158 6.75 -5.65 -28.89
N GLY A 159 5.64 -5.45 -28.18
CA GLY A 159 4.78 -6.54 -27.71
C GLY A 159 5.21 -7.15 -26.37
N THR A 160 6.26 -6.63 -25.72
CA THR A 160 6.57 -7.03 -24.34
C THR A 160 5.42 -6.69 -23.42
N GLU A 161 4.87 -7.68 -22.73
CA GLU A 161 3.82 -7.46 -21.74
C GLU A 161 4.36 -6.68 -20.55
N ARG A 162 3.60 -5.67 -20.11
CA ARG A 162 3.96 -4.89 -18.93
C ARG A 162 3.67 -5.67 -17.66
N GLN A 163 4.67 -5.75 -16.81
CA GLN A 163 4.54 -6.36 -15.50
C GLN A 163 3.68 -5.46 -14.59
N VAL A 164 2.67 -6.05 -13.93
CA VAL A 164 1.91 -5.40 -12.88
C VAL A 164 2.76 -5.39 -11.61
N LEU A 165 3.06 -4.19 -11.11
CA LEU A 165 3.82 -3.97 -9.88
C LEU A 165 2.88 -3.81 -8.67
N PHE A 166 1.70 -3.28 -8.92
CA PHE A 166 0.64 -3.08 -7.94
C PHE A 166 -0.70 -3.05 -8.65
N HIS A 167 -1.70 -3.66 -8.03
CA HIS A 167 -3.09 -3.68 -8.50
C HIS A 167 -4.02 -3.39 -7.34
N ARG A 168 -5.03 -2.58 -7.57
CA ARG A 168 -6.06 -2.28 -6.59
C ARG A 168 -7.40 -2.00 -7.22
N GLU A 169 -8.44 -2.53 -6.59
CA GLU A 169 -9.83 -2.30 -6.91
C GLU A 169 -10.46 -1.34 -5.89
N PHE A 170 -11.43 -0.58 -6.33
CA PHE A 170 -12.26 0.28 -5.49
C PHE A 170 -13.63 0.50 -6.11
N VAL A 171 -14.58 0.98 -5.33
CA VAL A 171 -15.94 1.21 -5.76
C VAL A 171 -16.28 2.70 -5.64
N VAL A 172 -16.96 3.22 -6.67
CA VAL A 172 -17.58 4.55 -6.63
C VAL A 172 -19.08 4.37 -6.58
N THR A 173 -19.71 4.77 -5.49
CA THR A 173 -21.17 4.69 -5.30
C THR A 173 -21.84 5.94 -5.81
N ALA A 174 -23.01 5.79 -6.47
CA ALA A 174 -23.79 6.93 -6.88
C ALA A 174 -24.21 7.78 -5.66
N THR A 175 -24.18 9.10 -5.81
CA THR A 175 -24.70 9.98 -4.77
C THR A 175 -26.20 9.81 -4.66
N ALA A 176 -26.72 9.53 -3.47
CA ALA A 176 -28.18 9.50 -3.26
C ALA A 176 -28.76 10.89 -3.47
N LEU A 177 -29.81 10.98 -4.32
CA LEU A 177 -30.56 12.21 -4.61
C LEU A 177 -31.48 12.56 -3.43
#